data_2db190c8d7d0d0e92fc1671cd1adff26
#
_entry.id   2db190c8d7d0d0e92fc1671cd1adff26
#
_cell.length_a   1.000
_cell.length_b   1.000
_cell.length_c   1.000
_cell.angle_alpha   90.00
_cell.angle_beta   90.00
_cell.angle_gamma   90.00
#
_symmetry.space_group_name_H-M   'P 1'
#
loop_
_entity.id
_entity.type
_entity.pdbx_description
1 polymer ?
#
loop_
_entity_poly.entity_id
_entity_poly.type
_entity_poly.pdbx_seq_one_letter_code
_entity_poly.pdbx_strand_id
1 'polypeptide(L)'
;MGSLSSSFESSSIDDPEGIIISGSIYGFEGAYQPTSTLQPGKGYWINASADGQVTLNSGSTARIKPFVDRTADANIIKFNGVSLYFGVTMPENELLSYEIPPKPPTGAFDVRFANNMKVAENSGIIEIMNNSDQLVITYDIRDDTDWILAGNEEYRLSGSGEIVVNGDITGFTLNKVPGIPLTYSISQNYPNPFNPLTSISYEIPKESFVTISVYNLLGQKVADLVSNLHQAGYHNVIWNSMDMSGKPLSSGVYIYTIQADDFRAVKKMALLK
;
A
#
# COMPACT_ATOMS: atom_id res chain seq x y z
N MET A 1 6.28 38.58 6.73
CA MET A 1 6.59 37.50 7.70
C MET A 1 6.49 38.08 9.10
N GLY A 2 5.58 37.54 9.92
CA GLY A 2 5.50 37.92 11.33
C GLY A 2 6.33 36.94 12.17
N SER A 3 6.91 37.39 13.31
CA SER A 3 7.51 36.49 14.27
C SER A 3 6.64 36.44 15.53
N LEU A 4 6.50 35.24 16.10
CA LEU A 4 5.84 35.06 17.37
C LEU A 4 6.74 35.60 18.50
N SER A 5 6.14 36.25 19.48
CA SER A 5 6.86 36.72 20.68
C SER A 5 6.86 35.72 21.84
N SER A 6 5.99 34.70 21.74
CA SER A 6 5.84 33.59 22.69
C SER A 6 5.45 32.31 21.96
N SER A 7 5.61 31.16 22.63
CA SER A 7 5.13 29.87 22.09
C SER A 7 3.63 29.90 21.88
N PHE A 8 3.16 29.24 20.83
CA PHE A 8 1.78 29.29 20.34
C PHE A 8 1.29 27.88 19.99
N GLU A 9 0.17 27.47 20.56
CA GLU A 9 -0.43 26.19 20.24
C GLU A 9 -1.13 26.24 18.87
N SER A 10 -0.89 25.27 18.02
CA SER A 10 -1.48 25.19 16.68
C SER A 10 -3.01 25.16 16.72
N SER A 11 -3.59 24.58 17.77
CA SER A 11 -5.03 24.59 18.02
C SER A 11 -5.62 25.99 18.24
N SER A 12 -4.78 27.01 18.47
CA SER A 12 -5.21 28.39 18.66
C SER A 12 -5.08 29.24 17.38
N ILE A 13 -4.73 28.65 16.23
CA ILE A 13 -4.73 29.33 14.95
C ILE A 13 -6.17 29.66 14.56
N ASP A 14 -6.44 30.93 14.24
CA ASP A 14 -7.74 31.35 13.73
C ASP A 14 -7.80 31.05 12.23
N ASP A 15 -8.59 30.06 11.90
CA ASP A 15 -8.82 29.53 10.55
C ASP A 15 -10.33 29.61 10.23
N PRO A 16 -10.84 30.80 9.92
CA PRO A 16 -12.29 31.01 9.73
C PRO A 16 -12.86 30.27 8.52
N GLU A 17 -12.01 29.99 7.53
CA GLU A 17 -12.40 29.29 6.31
C GLU A 17 -12.19 27.77 6.40
N GLY A 18 -11.50 27.29 7.44
CA GLY A 18 -11.22 25.88 7.65
C GLY A 18 -10.26 25.29 6.61
N ILE A 19 -9.29 26.08 6.13
CA ILE A 19 -8.37 25.69 5.06
C ILE A 19 -7.16 24.90 5.57
N ILE A 20 -6.80 25.01 6.85
CA ILE A 20 -5.65 24.29 7.37
C ILE A 20 -5.98 22.78 7.45
N ILE A 21 -5.15 21.97 6.81
CA ILE A 21 -5.23 20.54 6.89
C ILE A 21 -4.79 20.09 8.28
N SER A 22 -5.67 19.44 9.00
CA SER A 22 -5.40 18.96 10.36
C SER A 22 -4.25 17.93 10.36
N GLY A 23 -3.32 18.04 11.33
CA GLY A 23 -2.15 17.16 11.43
C GLY A 23 -1.01 17.46 10.47
N SER A 24 -1.11 18.52 9.67
CA SER A 24 -0.14 18.87 8.62
C SER A 24 0.81 20.01 8.99
N ILE A 25 1.04 20.26 10.27
CA ILE A 25 1.97 21.29 10.74
C ILE A 25 3.30 20.64 11.11
N TYR A 26 4.37 21.06 10.45
CA TYR A 26 5.71 20.50 10.63
C TYR A 26 6.72 21.59 10.97
N GLY A 27 7.55 21.34 11.99
CA GLY A 27 8.79 22.04 12.23
C GLY A 27 9.96 21.34 11.53
N PHE A 28 11.10 22.02 11.42
CA PHE A 28 12.31 21.45 10.84
C PHE A 28 13.48 21.56 11.83
N GLU A 29 14.01 20.40 12.23
CA GLU A 29 15.20 20.27 13.11
C GLU A 29 16.15 19.19 12.52
N GLY A 30 16.66 19.45 11.31
CA GLY A 30 17.45 18.48 10.55
C GLY A 30 16.61 17.45 9.78
N ALA A 31 15.37 17.23 10.20
CA ALA A 31 14.31 16.51 9.51
C ALA A 31 12.96 17.15 9.85
N TYR A 32 11.94 16.89 9.03
CA TYR A 32 10.58 17.34 9.32
C TYR A 32 9.98 16.55 10.48
N GLN A 33 9.45 17.28 11.48
CA GLN A 33 8.77 16.70 12.64
C GLN A 33 7.37 17.32 12.79
N PRO A 34 6.31 16.52 12.92
CA PRO A 34 4.99 17.05 13.24
C PRO A 34 5.05 17.82 14.56
N THR A 35 4.37 18.95 14.64
CA THR A 35 4.30 19.73 15.87
C THR A 35 2.93 20.33 16.09
N SER A 36 2.55 20.44 17.36
CA SER A 36 1.37 21.18 17.81
C SER A 36 1.73 22.54 18.40
N THR A 37 3.01 22.83 18.61
CA THR A 37 3.47 24.08 19.25
C THR A 37 4.41 24.84 18.33
N LEU A 38 4.08 26.08 18.03
CA LEU A 38 4.91 26.99 17.26
C LEU A 38 5.76 27.84 18.22
N GLN A 39 7.08 27.78 18.04
CA GLN A 39 8.04 28.50 18.90
C GLN A 39 8.54 29.78 18.21
N PRO A 40 8.85 30.85 18.97
CA PRO A 40 9.44 32.06 18.43
C PRO A 40 10.75 31.78 17.69
N GLY A 41 10.94 32.46 16.54
CA GLY A 41 12.18 32.36 15.77
C GLY A 41 12.36 31.08 14.95
N LYS A 42 11.40 30.15 14.96
CA LYS A 42 11.41 28.96 14.13
C LYS A 42 10.48 29.10 12.92
N GLY A 43 10.80 28.41 11.83
CA GLY A 43 9.95 28.30 10.64
C GLY A 43 9.12 27.02 10.71
N TYR A 44 7.89 27.09 10.19
CA TYR A 44 6.96 25.98 10.14
C TYR A 44 6.36 25.85 8.75
N TRP A 45 6.09 24.63 8.37
CA TRP A 45 5.34 24.29 7.16
C TRP A 45 3.91 23.91 7.56
N ILE A 46 2.93 24.43 6.84
CA ILE A 46 1.51 24.18 7.06
C ILE A 46 0.90 23.84 5.71
N ASN A 47 0.19 22.73 5.60
CA ASN A 47 -0.56 22.39 4.39
C ASN A 47 -1.97 23.00 4.47
N ALA A 48 -2.40 23.61 3.38
CA ALA A 48 -3.72 24.21 3.25
C ALA A 48 -4.47 23.62 2.05
N SER A 49 -5.77 23.40 2.19
CA SER A 49 -6.63 22.85 1.13
C SER A 49 -7.02 23.86 0.05
N ALA A 50 -6.85 25.16 0.32
CA ALA A 50 -7.17 26.27 -0.57
C ALA A 50 -6.36 27.51 -0.19
N ASP A 51 -6.35 28.49 -1.08
CA ASP A 51 -5.87 29.84 -0.78
C ASP A 51 -6.81 30.49 0.23
N GLY A 52 -6.23 31.24 1.19
CA GLY A 52 -7.01 31.93 2.22
C GLY A 52 -6.14 32.61 3.25
N GLN A 53 -6.74 33.12 4.28
CA GLN A 53 -6.07 33.87 5.33
C GLN A 53 -6.26 33.21 6.71
N VAL A 54 -5.15 32.96 7.40
CA VAL A 54 -5.14 32.47 8.78
C VAL A 54 -4.47 33.48 9.67
N THR A 55 -4.93 33.55 10.92
CA THR A 55 -4.38 34.51 11.88
C THR A 55 -3.81 33.80 13.11
N LEU A 56 -2.58 34.12 13.45
CA LEU A 56 -1.94 33.67 14.68
C LEU A 56 -2.25 34.70 15.80
N ASN A 57 -3.31 34.44 16.56
CA ASN A 57 -3.76 35.35 17.61
C ASN A 57 -3.93 34.59 18.92
N SER A 58 -3.20 34.99 19.94
CA SER A 58 -3.19 34.37 21.27
C SER A 58 -4.52 34.46 22.05
N GLY A 59 -5.54 35.09 21.51
CA GLY A 59 -6.88 35.23 22.12
C GLY A 59 -8.00 34.55 21.34
N SER A 60 -7.71 33.83 20.25
CA SER A 60 -8.72 33.22 19.40
C SER A 60 -9.21 31.89 19.96
N THR A 61 -10.52 31.62 19.83
CA THR A 61 -11.07 30.28 20.06
C THR A 61 -10.73 29.40 18.88
N ALA A 62 -9.94 28.38 19.11
CA ALA A 62 -9.49 27.42 18.11
C ALA A 62 -10.61 26.89 17.23
N ARG A 63 -10.38 26.84 15.92
CA ARG A 63 -11.32 26.30 14.95
C ARG A 63 -10.76 25.22 14.04
N ILE A 64 -9.47 24.88 14.19
CA ILE A 64 -8.90 23.73 13.48
C ILE A 64 -9.59 22.48 14.02
N LYS A 65 -10.13 21.67 13.11
CA LYS A 65 -10.69 20.36 13.48
C LYS A 65 -9.62 19.53 14.17
N PRO A 66 -9.93 18.86 15.28
CA PRO A 66 -8.93 18.00 15.94
C PRO A 66 -8.49 16.91 14.96
N PHE A 67 -7.17 16.73 14.85
CA PHE A 67 -6.59 15.65 14.07
C PHE A 67 -6.89 14.32 14.76
N VAL A 68 -7.51 13.41 14.03
CA VAL A 68 -7.70 12.02 14.47
C VAL A 68 -6.61 11.20 13.80
N ASP A 69 -5.63 10.78 14.57
CA ASP A 69 -4.56 9.93 14.07
C ASP A 69 -5.05 8.50 13.85
N ARG A 70 -5.08 8.08 12.59
CA ARG A 70 -5.48 6.71 12.20
C ARG A 70 -4.31 5.77 12.03
N THR A 71 -3.09 6.21 12.38
CA THR A 71 -1.91 5.36 12.30
C THR A 71 -1.68 4.52 13.57
N ALA A 72 -2.57 4.62 14.56
CA ALA A 72 -2.40 3.91 15.84
C ALA A 72 -2.25 2.39 15.68
N ASP A 73 -3.00 1.79 14.74
CA ASP A 73 -2.96 0.35 14.44
C ASP A 73 -2.13 0.01 13.20
N ALA A 74 -1.49 1.01 12.56
CA ALA A 74 -0.66 0.80 11.40
C ALA A 74 0.64 0.06 11.74
N ASN A 75 1.18 -0.69 10.77
CA ASN A 75 2.56 -1.12 10.85
C ASN A 75 3.48 0.10 10.77
N ILE A 76 4.61 0.03 11.43
CA ILE A 76 5.58 1.12 11.52
C ILE A 76 6.93 0.65 10.99
N ILE A 77 7.56 1.49 10.18
CA ILE A 77 8.97 1.36 9.84
C ILE A 77 9.65 2.71 10.08
N LYS A 78 10.83 2.68 10.70
CA LYS A 78 11.59 3.89 11.00
C LYS A 78 12.97 3.79 10.37
N PHE A 79 13.39 4.86 9.76
CA PHE A 79 14.71 5.03 9.17
C PHE A 79 15.45 6.11 9.96
N ASN A 80 16.50 5.74 10.69
CA ASN A 80 17.21 6.65 11.61
C ASN A 80 16.26 7.46 12.49
N GLY A 81 15.17 6.82 12.97
CA GLY A 81 14.15 7.43 13.83
C GLY A 81 12.99 8.12 13.13
N VAL A 82 13.05 8.37 11.82
CA VAL A 82 11.92 8.95 11.05
C VAL A 82 10.92 7.84 10.71
N SER A 83 9.66 8.03 11.12
CA SER A 83 8.60 7.00 10.98
C SER A 83 7.81 7.13 9.69
N LEU A 84 7.60 6.00 9.02
CA LEU A 84 6.58 5.80 8.00
C LEU A 84 5.60 4.73 8.48
N TYR A 85 4.34 4.81 8.03
CA TYR A 85 3.26 3.93 8.44
C TYR A 85 2.68 3.21 7.22
N PHE A 86 2.25 1.97 7.39
CA PHE A 86 1.74 1.19 6.27
C PHE A 86 0.78 0.09 6.72
N GLY A 87 0.08 -0.52 5.75
CA GLY A 87 -0.89 -1.56 6.02
C GLY A 87 -2.26 -1.05 6.48
N VAL A 88 -2.50 0.26 6.35
CA VAL A 88 -3.78 0.87 6.71
C VAL A 88 -4.39 1.59 5.51
N THR A 89 -5.71 1.47 5.37
CA THR A 89 -6.47 2.22 4.36
C THR A 89 -6.87 3.56 4.93
N MET A 90 -6.49 4.64 4.26
CA MET A 90 -6.88 6.00 4.63
C MET A 90 -8.07 6.47 3.80
N PRO A 91 -9.10 7.08 4.41
CA PRO A 91 -10.15 7.74 3.66
C PRO A 91 -9.57 8.85 2.77
N GLU A 92 -10.05 8.99 1.53
CA GLU A 92 -9.54 9.97 0.57
C GLU A 92 -9.55 11.41 1.12
N ASN A 93 -10.59 11.76 1.87
CA ASN A 93 -10.73 13.09 2.48
C ASN A 93 -9.77 13.35 3.66
N GLU A 94 -9.05 12.33 4.14
CA GLU A 94 -8.07 12.44 5.23
C GLU A 94 -6.62 12.27 4.73
N LEU A 95 -6.40 11.87 3.48
CA LEU A 95 -5.07 11.63 2.92
C LEU A 95 -4.13 12.83 3.06
N LEU A 96 -4.62 14.04 2.83
CA LEU A 96 -3.81 15.25 2.93
C LEU A 96 -3.24 15.50 4.35
N SER A 97 -3.86 14.96 5.39
CA SER A 97 -3.34 15.02 6.76
C SER A 97 -2.07 14.20 6.97
N TYR A 98 -1.77 13.32 6.03
CA TYR A 98 -0.59 12.44 6.04
C TYR A 98 0.43 12.80 4.97
N GLU A 99 0.21 13.92 4.27
CA GLU A 99 1.19 14.47 3.34
C GLU A 99 2.35 15.13 4.11
N ILE A 100 3.57 14.87 3.66
CA ILE A 100 4.79 15.44 4.22
C ILE A 100 5.16 16.70 3.41
N PRO A 101 5.77 17.71 4.03
CA PRO A 101 6.26 18.90 3.32
C PRO A 101 7.10 18.56 2.09
N PRO A 102 7.25 19.48 1.12
CA PRO A 102 8.18 19.30 0.01
C PRO A 102 9.56 18.86 0.49
N LYS A 103 10.31 18.15 -0.36
CA LYS A 103 11.66 17.68 -0.02
C LYS A 103 12.51 18.81 0.55
N PRO A 104 13.22 18.57 1.67
CA PRO A 104 14.05 19.59 2.29
C PRO A 104 15.26 19.92 1.40
N PRO A 105 16.01 21.02 1.69
CA PRO A 105 17.24 21.35 1.01
C PRO A 105 18.25 20.20 1.04
N THR A 106 19.12 20.14 0.03
CA THR A 106 20.23 19.19 -0.04
C THR A 106 21.07 19.24 1.25
N GLY A 107 21.36 18.06 1.80
CA GLY A 107 22.11 17.91 3.04
C GLY A 107 21.24 17.57 4.25
N ALA A 108 19.94 17.72 4.18
CA ALA A 108 19.02 17.28 5.23
C ALA A 108 18.63 15.80 5.02
N PHE A 109 18.49 15.07 6.13
CA PHE A 109 17.97 13.70 6.09
C PHE A 109 16.45 13.75 5.88
N ASP A 110 15.96 12.96 4.94
CA ASP A 110 14.53 12.84 4.66
C ASP A 110 14.17 11.42 4.22
N VAL A 111 13.04 10.95 4.68
CA VAL A 111 12.46 9.65 4.30
C VAL A 111 10.97 9.82 4.08
N ARG A 112 10.48 9.36 2.94
CA ARG A 112 9.09 9.47 2.54
C ARG A 112 8.68 8.39 1.57
N PHE A 113 7.38 8.13 1.43
CA PHE A 113 6.87 7.48 0.23
C PHE A 113 6.94 8.43 -0.96
N ALA A 114 7.18 7.90 -2.17
CA ALA A 114 7.43 8.68 -3.39
C ALA A 114 6.32 9.68 -3.78
N ASN A 115 5.12 9.51 -3.25
CA ASN A 115 3.99 10.43 -3.41
C ASN A 115 3.92 11.55 -2.34
N ASN A 116 5.01 11.83 -1.65
CA ASN A 116 5.11 12.74 -0.50
C ASN A 116 4.24 12.35 0.71
N MET A 117 3.90 11.10 0.85
CA MET A 117 3.09 10.62 1.97
C MET A 117 3.94 9.97 3.05
N LYS A 118 3.47 10.04 4.29
CA LYS A 118 4.00 9.23 5.42
C LYS A 118 3.26 7.92 5.63
N VAL A 119 2.24 7.63 4.80
CA VAL A 119 1.41 6.42 4.86
C VAL A 119 1.36 5.71 3.51
N ALA A 120 1.26 4.38 3.54
CA ALA A 120 1.01 3.53 2.38
C ALA A 120 0.05 2.39 2.75
N GLU A 121 -0.73 1.91 1.79
CA GLU A 121 -1.70 0.83 2.06
C GLU A 121 -1.05 -0.56 1.86
N ASN A 122 -0.87 -1.01 0.63
CA ASN A 122 -0.41 -2.38 0.32
C ASN A 122 1.01 -2.43 -0.26
N SER A 123 1.50 -1.30 -0.74
CA SER A 123 2.85 -1.14 -1.27
C SER A 123 3.25 0.33 -1.30
N GLY A 124 4.56 0.59 -1.36
CA GLY A 124 5.07 1.95 -1.52
C GLY A 124 6.54 1.96 -1.92
N ILE A 125 6.91 2.93 -2.73
CA ILE A 125 8.32 3.25 -2.99
C ILE A 125 8.75 4.23 -1.91
N ILE A 126 9.78 3.88 -1.15
CA ILE A 126 10.37 4.73 -0.11
C ILE A 126 11.59 5.42 -0.70
N GLU A 127 11.60 6.72 -0.65
CA GLU A 127 12.74 7.57 -1.05
C GLU A 127 13.50 8.03 0.18
N ILE A 128 14.83 8.01 0.09
CA ILE A 128 15.73 8.42 1.18
C ILE A 128 16.69 9.46 0.64
N MET A 129 16.83 10.55 1.36
CA MET A 129 17.80 11.61 1.07
C MET A 129 18.85 11.69 2.17
N ASN A 130 20.11 11.85 1.74
CA ASN A 130 21.23 12.19 2.62
C ASN A 130 21.35 11.25 3.83
N ASN A 131 21.35 9.92 3.59
CA ASN A 131 21.69 8.98 4.63
C ASN A 131 23.18 9.10 4.97
N SER A 132 23.50 8.80 6.22
CA SER A 132 24.87 8.56 6.66
C SER A 132 25.37 7.22 6.13
N ASP A 133 26.66 6.91 6.33
CA ASP A 133 27.26 5.63 5.93
C ASP A 133 26.53 4.39 6.45
N GLN A 134 25.70 4.57 7.48
CA GLN A 134 24.89 3.54 8.10
C GLN A 134 23.45 4.01 8.26
N LEU A 135 22.51 3.18 7.79
CA LEU A 135 21.08 3.37 7.93
C LEU A 135 20.52 2.32 8.90
N VAL A 136 19.98 2.77 10.00
CA VAL A 136 19.30 1.91 10.98
C VAL A 136 17.80 1.92 10.67
N ILE A 137 17.26 0.75 10.39
CA ILE A 137 15.85 0.54 10.06
C ILE A 137 15.23 -0.29 11.18
N THR A 138 14.29 0.27 11.93
CA THR A 138 13.50 -0.49 12.90
C THR A 138 12.07 -0.63 12.40
N TYR A 139 11.42 -1.76 12.68
CA TYR A 139 10.05 -2.00 12.26
C TYR A 139 9.23 -2.71 13.33
N ASP A 140 7.92 -2.48 13.27
CA ASP A 140 6.91 -3.10 14.12
C ASP A 140 5.69 -3.44 13.25
N ILE A 141 5.57 -4.74 12.90
CA ILE A 141 4.46 -5.28 12.12
C ILE A 141 3.39 -5.74 13.09
N ARG A 142 2.23 -5.10 13.04
CA ARG A 142 1.12 -5.28 13.98
C ARG A 142 -0.02 -6.12 13.41
N ASP A 143 -0.06 -6.25 12.10
CA ASP A 143 -0.97 -7.17 11.44
C ASP A 143 -0.31 -8.56 11.29
N ASP A 144 -1.12 -9.60 11.02
CA ASP A 144 -0.63 -10.97 10.83
C ASP A 144 -0.07 -11.19 9.41
N THR A 145 0.40 -10.14 8.74
CA THR A 145 0.91 -10.24 7.38
C THR A 145 2.42 -10.00 7.33
N ASP A 146 3.09 -10.71 6.47
CA ASP A 146 4.49 -10.45 6.17
C ASP A 146 4.62 -9.33 5.12
N TRP A 147 5.71 -8.60 5.22
CA TRP A 147 6.08 -7.57 4.26
C TRP A 147 7.48 -7.80 3.72
N ILE A 148 7.75 -7.34 2.52
CA ILE A 148 9.09 -7.35 1.92
C ILE A 148 9.54 -5.91 1.74
N LEU A 149 10.70 -5.59 2.31
CA LEU A 149 11.45 -4.38 2.06
C LEU A 149 12.57 -4.72 1.10
N ALA A 150 12.43 -4.32 -0.16
CA ALA A 150 13.38 -4.61 -1.22
C ALA A 150 14.22 -3.36 -1.55
N GLY A 151 15.54 -3.50 -1.50
CA GLY A 151 16.53 -2.53 -1.92
C GLY A 151 17.62 -3.24 -2.72
N ASN A 152 18.89 -3.07 -2.33
CA ASN A 152 19.98 -3.89 -2.86
C ASN A 152 19.87 -5.36 -2.42
N GLU A 153 19.22 -5.57 -1.28
CA GLU A 153 18.85 -6.87 -0.72
C GLU A 153 17.37 -6.86 -0.37
N GLU A 154 16.79 -8.05 -0.19
CA GLU A 154 15.41 -8.21 0.24
C GLU A 154 15.37 -8.61 1.71
N TYR A 155 14.55 -7.91 2.49
CA TYR A 155 14.31 -8.16 3.91
C TYR A 155 12.84 -8.51 4.13
N ARG A 156 12.58 -9.69 4.69
CA ARG A 156 11.24 -10.06 5.13
C ARG A 156 10.97 -9.48 6.50
N LEU A 157 9.94 -8.67 6.62
CA LEU A 157 9.50 -8.01 7.85
C LEU A 157 8.33 -8.78 8.44
N SER A 158 8.48 -9.21 9.69
CA SER A 158 7.47 -9.95 10.46
C SER A 158 7.69 -9.66 11.93
N GLY A 159 6.62 -9.34 12.68
CA GLY A 159 6.74 -8.90 14.06
C GLY A 159 7.57 -7.62 14.19
N SER A 160 8.48 -7.55 15.17
CA SER A 160 9.32 -6.37 15.40
C SER A 160 10.80 -6.72 15.21
N GLY A 161 11.58 -5.80 14.64
CA GLY A 161 12.99 -6.04 14.41
C GLY A 161 13.80 -4.79 14.04
N GLU A 162 15.09 -5.03 13.82
CA GLU A 162 16.05 -4.02 13.40
C GLU A 162 16.91 -4.56 12.25
N ILE A 163 17.17 -3.74 11.26
CA ILE A 163 18.03 -3.99 10.13
C ILE A 163 19.03 -2.84 10.05
N VAL A 164 20.30 -3.17 9.86
CA VAL A 164 21.35 -2.18 9.64
C VAL A 164 21.88 -2.34 8.23
N VAL A 165 21.75 -1.30 7.42
CA VAL A 165 22.21 -1.27 6.03
C VAL A 165 23.34 -0.27 5.92
N ASN A 166 24.45 -0.69 5.29
CA ASN A 166 25.60 0.16 5.07
C ASN A 166 25.66 0.60 3.60
N GLY A 167 26.17 1.80 3.38
CA GLY A 167 26.34 2.38 2.05
C GLY A 167 25.31 3.43 1.69
N ASP A 168 25.44 3.96 0.49
CA ASP A 168 24.56 5.01 -0.03
C ASP A 168 23.25 4.39 -0.57
N ILE A 169 22.23 4.41 0.26
CA ILE A 169 20.90 3.89 -0.05
C ILE A 169 19.98 5.05 -0.39
N THR A 170 19.44 5.05 -1.59
CA THR A 170 18.52 6.11 -2.06
C THR A 170 17.05 5.75 -1.93
N GLY A 171 16.74 4.49 -1.62
CA GLY A 171 15.35 4.07 -1.40
C GLY A 171 15.15 2.57 -1.32
N PHE A 172 13.91 2.20 -1.01
CA PHE A 172 13.41 0.84 -0.95
C PHE A 172 12.04 0.74 -1.61
N THR A 173 11.65 -0.47 -1.98
CA THR A 173 10.26 -0.80 -2.29
C THR A 173 9.70 -1.64 -1.15
N LEU A 174 8.58 -1.22 -0.59
CA LEU A 174 7.86 -1.94 0.43
C LEU A 174 6.62 -2.60 -0.19
N ASN A 175 6.48 -3.91 -0.03
CA ASN A 175 5.36 -4.67 -0.57
C ASN A 175 4.78 -5.61 0.48
N LYS A 176 3.44 -5.65 0.54
CA LYS A 176 2.72 -6.64 1.32
C LYS A 176 2.89 -8.01 0.66
N VAL A 177 3.29 -9.02 1.43
CA VAL A 177 3.30 -10.40 0.96
C VAL A 177 1.86 -10.90 1.00
N PRO A 178 1.29 -11.38 -0.11
CA PRO A 178 -0.01 -12.02 -0.06
C PRO A 178 0.04 -13.18 0.95
N GLY A 179 -0.84 -13.16 1.92
CA GLY A 179 -0.95 -14.25 2.89
C GLY A 179 -1.20 -15.58 2.19
N ILE A 180 -0.87 -16.70 2.85
CA ILE A 180 -1.27 -18.02 2.34
C ILE A 180 -2.79 -18.12 2.49
N PRO A 181 -3.54 -18.49 1.42
CA PRO A 181 -4.97 -18.71 1.54
C PRO A 181 -5.30 -19.74 2.61
N LEU A 182 -6.36 -19.53 3.36
CA LEU A 182 -6.79 -20.48 4.39
C LEU A 182 -7.59 -21.66 3.81
N THR A 183 -8.18 -21.48 2.64
CA THR A 183 -9.05 -22.46 1.97
C THR A 183 -8.76 -22.51 0.48
N TYR A 184 -9.04 -23.66 -0.13
CA TYR A 184 -9.07 -23.73 -1.59
C TYR A 184 -10.22 -22.90 -2.15
N SER A 185 -9.97 -22.17 -3.21
CA SER A 185 -11.03 -21.48 -3.95
C SER A 185 -10.74 -21.39 -5.44
N ILE A 186 -11.78 -21.14 -6.24
CA ILE A 186 -11.67 -20.74 -7.64
C ILE A 186 -12.69 -19.63 -7.93
N SER A 187 -12.21 -18.53 -8.46
CA SER A 187 -13.03 -17.36 -8.78
C SER A 187 -13.78 -17.53 -10.11
N GLN A 188 -14.80 -16.69 -10.31
CA GLN A 188 -15.40 -16.52 -11.64
C GLN A 188 -14.34 -15.94 -12.59
N ASN A 189 -14.25 -16.49 -13.79
CA ASN A 189 -13.34 -15.96 -14.81
C ASN A 189 -13.67 -14.49 -15.15
N TYR A 190 -12.64 -13.71 -15.41
CA TYR A 190 -12.79 -12.29 -15.78
C TYR A 190 -11.92 -11.94 -16.98
N PRO A 191 -12.49 -11.26 -17.98
CA PRO A 191 -13.91 -10.92 -18.14
C PRO A 191 -14.82 -12.15 -18.36
N ASN A 192 -16.12 -12.01 -18.08
CA ASN A 192 -17.14 -12.99 -18.42
C ASN A 192 -18.47 -12.25 -18.71
N PRO A 193 -19.00 -12.23 -19.95
CA PRO A 193 -18.46 -12.91 -21.15
C PRO A 193 -17.09 -12.40 -21.60
N PHE A 194 -16.33 -13.23 -22.34
CA PHE A 194 -14.97 -12.92 -22.77
C PHE A 194 -14.76 -13.09 -24.28
N ASN A 195 -13.72 -12.44 -24.85
CA ASN A 195 -13.33 -12.51 -26.26
C ASN A 195 -11.85 -12.12 -26.45
N PRO A 196 -10.98 -12.96 -26.94
CA PRO A 196 -10.94 -14.41 -26.75
C PRO A 196 -10.27 -14.79 -25.43
N LEU A 197 -9.75 -13.78 -24.68
CA LEU A 197 -8.94 -13.96 -23.48
C LEU A 197 -9.79 -13.83 -22.21
N THR A 198 -9.52 -14.68 -21.24
CA THR A 198 -10.05 -14.59 -19.89
C THR A 198 -9.04 -15.09 -18.88
N SER A 199 -9.15 -14.63 -17.66
CA SER A 199 -8.30 -14.97 -16.52
C SER A 199 -9.12 -15.72 -15.48
N ILE A 200 -8.56 -16.77 -14.90
CA ILE A 200 -9.15 -17.55 -13.82
C ILE A 200 -8.18 -17.51 -12.63
N SER A 201 -8.62 -16.92 -11.53
CA SER A 201 -7.86 -16.89 -10.28
C SER A 201 -8.30 -18.03 -9.37
N TYR A 202 -7.35 -18.61 -8.64
CA TYR A 202 -7.61 -19.69 -7.68
C TYR A 202 -6.61 -19.64 -6.54
N GLU A 203 -6.99 -20.22 -5.42
CA GLU A 203 -6.27 -20.15 -4.15
C GLU A 203 -5.94 -21.54 -3.65
N ILE A 204 -4.70 -21.74 -3.23
CA ILE A 204 -4.16 -23.01 -2.78
C ILE A 204 -3.57 -22.82 -1.36
N PRO A 205 -4.19 -23.40 -0.30
CA PRO A 205 -3.74 -23.19 1.08
C PRO A 205 -2.50 -24.01 1.46
N LYS A 206 -2.16 -25.04 0.75
CA LYS A 206 -0.96 -25.89 0.94
C LYS A 206 -0.51 -26.43 -0.40
N GLU A 207 0.75 -26.82 -0.50
CA GLU A 207 1.28 -27.47 -1.71
C GLU A 207 0.37 -28.60 -2.17
N SER A 208 -0.10 -28.55 -3.42
CA SER A 208 -1.08 -29.49 -3.95
C SER A 208 -0.93 -29.64 -5.47
N PHE A 209 -1.22 -30.84 -5.98
CA PHE A 209 -1.33 -31.04 -7.41
C PHE A 209 -2.66 -30.46 -7.91
N VAL A 210 -2.58 -29.46 -8.77
CA VAL A 210 -3.75 -28.73 -9.27
C VAL A 210 -4.03 -29.11 -10.73
N THR A 211 -5.28 -29.44 -11.01
CA THR A 211 -5.79 -29.63 -12.39
C THR A 211 -6.93 -28.65 -12.64
N ILE A 212 -6.83 -27.84 -13.71
CA ILE A 212 -7.92 -27.00 -14.18
C ILE A 212 -8.20 -27.38 -15.62
N SER A 213 -9.41 -27.91 -15.87
CA SER A 213 -9.85 -28.38 -17.18
C SER A 213 -11.11 -27.66 -17.64
N VAL A 214 -11.23 -27.46 -18.95
CA VAL A 214 -12.39 -26.83 -19.61
C VAL A 214 -13.16 -27.86 -20.40
N TYR A 215 -14.50 -27.78 -20.35
CA TYR A 215 -15.43 -28.69 -21.00
C TYR A 215 -16.48 -27.91 -21.80
N ASN A 216 -16.95 -28.49 -22.87
CA ASN A 216 -18.15 -28.04 -23.58
C ASN A 216 -19.43 -28.52 -22.86
N LEU A 217 -20.62 -28.10 -23.33
CA LEU A 217 -21.91 -28.51 -22.75
C LEU A 217 -22.24 -30.01 -22.93
N LEU A 218 -21.53 -30.70 -23.78
CA LEU A 218 -21.66 -32.16 -23.97
C LEU A 218 -20.79 -32.95 -22.97
N GLY A 219 -20.05 -32.24 -22.09
CA GLY A 219 -19.13 -32.85 -21.12
C GLY A 219 -17.78 -33.30 -21.71
N GLN A 220 -17.51 -32.97 -22.98
CA GLN A 220 -16.23 -33.27 -23.60
C GLN A 220 -15.17 -32.27 -23.14
N LYS A 221 -14.01 -32.76 -22.70
CA LYS A 221 -12.88 -31.91 -22.31
C LYS A 221 -12.28 -31.25 -23.55
N VAL A 222 -12.19 -29.94 -23.58
CA VAL A 222 -11.68 -29.14 -24.70
C VAL A 222 -10.29 -28.54 -24.42
N ALA A 223 -9.95 -28.29 -23.15
CA ALA A 223 -8.62 -27.81 -22.79
C ALA A 223 -8.23 -28.23 -21.35
N ASP A 224 -6.93 -28.40 -21.11
CA ASP A 224 -6.31 -28.45 -19.79
C ASP A 224 -5.50 -27.16 -19.62
N LEU A 225 -5.86 -26.35 -18.65
CA LEU A 225 -5.21 -25.06 -18.40
C LEU A 225 -4.07 -25.18 -17.39
N VAL A 226 -4.23 -26.07 -16.42
CA VAL A 226 -3.26 -26.34 -15.36
C VAL A 226 -3.24 -27.86 -15.10
N SER A 227 -2.05 -28.44 -14.96
CA SER A 227 -1.86 -29.86 -14.56
C SER A 227 -0.47 -30.04 -13.97
N ASN A 228 -0.22 -29.44 -12.79
CA ASN A 228 1.09 -29.49 -12.13
C ASN A 228 0.98 -29.22 -10.62
N LEU A 229 2.10 -29.42 -9.91
CA LEU A 229 2.23 -29.11 -8.50
C LEU A 229 2.32 -27.60 -8.29
N HIS A 230 1.50 -27.05 -7.41
CA HIS A 230 1.50 -25.66 -6.99
C HIS A 230 1.83 -25.53 -5.50
N GLN A 231 2.66 -24.57 -5.18
CA GLN A 231 2.89 -24.15 -3.80
C GLN A 231 1.64 -23.43 -3.26
N ALA A 232 1.52 -23.37 -1.93
CA ALA A 232 0.49 -22.55 -1.29
C ALA A 232 0.58 -21.08 -1.77
N GLY A 233 -0.57 -20.48 -2.08
CA GLY A 233 -0.61 -19.10 -2.57
C GLY A 233 -1.80 -18.80 -3.47
N TYR A 234 -1.79 -17.58 -4.00
CA TYR A 234 -2.75 -17.08 -4.98
C TYR A 234 -2.19 -17.28 -6.37
N HIS A 235 -2.98 -17.90 -7.23
CA HIS A 235 -2.57 -18.28 -8.58
C HIS A 235 -3.53 -17.73 -9.61
N ASN A 236 -3.04 -17.59 -10.83
CA ASN A 236 -3.83 -17.12 -11.96
C ASN A 236 -3.43 -17.87 -13.23
N VAL A 237 -4.41 -18.25 -14.05
CA VAL A 237 -4.19 -18.81 -15.37
C VAL A 237 -5.00 -18.05 -16.42
N ILE A 238 -4.35 -17.74 -17.54
CA ILE A 238 -4.99 -17.06 -18.68
C ILE A 238 -5.34 -18.11 -19.73
N TRP A 239 -6.57 -18.05 -20.24
CA TRP A 239 -7.02 -18.89 -21.34
C TRP A 239 -7.43 -18.05 -22.54
N ASN A 240 -6.99 -18.48 -23.72
CA ASN A 240 -7.18 -17.79 -25.00
C ASN A 240 -8.23 -18.45 -25.88
N SER A 241 -9.18 -19.22 -25.33
CA SER A 241 -10.24 -19.95 -26.04
C SER A 241 -9.75 -20.94 -27.09
N MET A 242 -8.55 -21.47 -26.95
CA MET A 242 -8.04 -22.55 -27.81
C MET A 242 -8.32 -23.93 -27.21
N ASP A 243 -8.55 -24.93 -28.06
CA ASP A 243 -8.58 -26.32 -27.62
C ASP A 243 -7.17 -26.93 -27.48
N MET A 244 -7.10 -28.20 -27.06
CA MET A 244 -5.84 -28.93 -26.89
C MET A 244 -5.00 -29.06 -28.16
N SER A 245 -5.60 -28.86 -29.33
CA SER A 245 -4.94 -28.89 -30.65
C SER A 245 -4.50 -27.48 -31.12
N GLY A 246 -4.77 -26.42 -30.33
CA GLY A 246 -4.52 -25.04 -30.70
C GLY A 246 -5.56 -24.43 -31.64
N LYS A 247 -6.71 -25.06 -31.82
CA LYS A 247 -7.79 -24.56 -32.66
C LYS A 247 -8.74 -23.68 -31.87
N PRO A 248 -9.13 -22.48 -32.40
CA PRO A 248 -10.08 -21.60 -31.72
C PRO A 248 -11.46 -22.26 -31.54
N LEU A 249 -12.00 -22.19 -30.36
CA LEU A 249 -13.34 -22.67 -30.03
C LEU A 249 -14.42 -21.71 -30.52
N SER A 250 -15.64 -22.23 -30.72
CA SER A 250 -16.79 -21.42 -31.13
C SER A 250 -17.38 -20.65 -29.97
N SER A 251 -18.09 -19.53 -30.26
CA SER A 251 -18.90 -18.84 -29.25
C SER A 251 -19.86 -19.80 -28.56
N GLY A 252 -20.01 -19.68 -27.28
CA GLY A 252 -20.86 -20.57 -26.49
C GLY A 252 -20.53 -20.57 -25.01
N VAL A 253 -21.25 -21.42 -24.29
CA VAL A 253 -21.02 -21.63 -22.84
C VAL A 253 -20.07 -22.81 -22.64
N TYR A 254 -19.07 -22.61 -21.82
CA TYR A 254 -18.10 -23.60 -21.38
C TYR A 254 -18.13 -23.75 -19.87
N ILE A 255 -17.70 -24.89 -19.39
CA ILE A 255 -17.60 -25.20 -17.98
C ILE A 255 -16.13 -25.44 -17.67
N TYR A 256 -15.63 -24.85 -16.60
CA TYR A 256 -14.29 -25.18 -16.10
C TYR A 256 -14.37 -25.75 -14.69
N THR A 257 -13.46 -26.65 -14.41
CA THR A 257 -13.37 -27.35 -13.13
C THR A 257 -11.96 -27.17 -12.57
N ILE A 258 -11.86 -27.08 -11.25
CA ILE A 258 -10.62 -27.25 -10.53
C ILE A 258 -10.69 -28.52 -9.69
N GLN A 259 -9.59 -29.26 -9.64
CA GLN A 259 -9.32 -30.30 -8.65
C GLN A 259 -7.96 -30.02 -8.03
N ALA A 260 -7.93 -29.93 -6.70
CA ALA A 260 -6.71 -29.80 -5.90
C ALA A 260 -6.90 -30.61 -4.60
N ASP A 261 -6.16 -31.69 -4.42
CA ASP A 261 -6.39 -32.69 -3.37
C ASP A 261 -7.86 -33.19 -3.39
N ASP A 262 -8.57 -33.05 -2.27
CA ASP A 262 -9.99 -33.39 -2.12
C ASP A 262 -10.94 -32.26 -2.55
N PHE A 263 -10.40 -31.07 -2.83
CA PHE A 263 -11.19 -29.95 -3.26
C PHE A 263 -11.59 -30.06 -4.72
N ARG A 264 -12.87 -29.83 -4.98
CA ARG A 264 -13.42 -29.73 -6.33
C ARG A 264 -14.41 -28.58 -6.43
N ALA A 265 -14.28 -27.79 -7.49
CA ALA A 265 -15.25 -26.75 -7.81
C ALA A 265 -15.47 -26.65 -9.32
N VAL A 266 -16.65 -26.15 -9.68
CA VAL A 266 -17.12 -26.02 -11.07
C VAL A 266 -17.67 -24.62 -11.27
N LYS A 267 -17.32 -24.00 -12.37
CA LYS A 267 -17.82 -22.69 -12.80
C LYS A 267 -18.17 -22.71 -14.28
N LYS A 268 -19.04 -21.81 -14.72
CA LYS A 268 -19.40 -21.60 -16.13
C LYS A 268 -18.85 -20.28 -16.66
N MET A 269 -18.53 -20.23 -17.95
CA MET A 269 -18.08 -19.04 -18.64
C MET A 269 -18.70 -18.94 -20.04
N ALA A 270 -18.81 -17.72 -20.56
CA ALA A 270 -19.39 -17.45 -21.86
C ALA A 270 -18.35 -16.84 -22.81
N LEU A 271 -18.03 -17.54 -23.91
CA LEU A 271 -17.17 -17.05 -24.97
C LEU A 271 -18.02 -16.33 -26.03
N LEU A 272 -17.64 -15.10 -26.33
CA LEU A 272 -18.16 -14.31 -27.43
C LEU A 272 -17.12 -14.22 -28.57
N LYS A 273 -17.55 -14.05 -29.79
CA LYS A 273 -16.68 -13.73 -30.94
C LYS A 273 -17.14 -12.45 -31.60
#